data_cbd638949996825bdf1bef607312ddeb
#
_entry.id   cbd638949996825bdf1bef607312ddeb
#
_cell.length_a   1.000
_cell.length_b   1.000
_cell.length_c   1.000
_cell.angle_alpha   90.00
_cell.angle_beta   90.00
_cell.angle_gamma   90.00
#
_symmetry.space_group_name_H-M   'P 1'
#
loop_
_entity.id
_entity.type
_entity.pdbx_description
1 polymer ?
#
loop_
_entity_poly.entity_id
_entity_poly.type
_entity_poly.pdbx_seq_one_letter_code
_entity_poly.pdbx_strand_id
1 'polypeptide(L)'
;MDRQEIQFRDPVVKRVVNKFIDRSNLGFEKYGRTLDAERTGGHKGLFGYLNDVQEELMDAILYLQAAKEEYSDLKEQEEIDTELERMERMNVIAQNGNTGEHYEENV
;
A
#
# COMPACT_ATOMS: atom_id res chain seq x y z
N MET A 1 34.01 11.94 2.89
CA MET A 1 32.61 11.58 2.69
C MET A 1 32.20 11.91 1.27
N ASP A 2 31.71 10.93 0.56
CA ASP A 2 31.30 11.11 -0.81
C ASP A 2 30.03 11.92 -0.91
N ARG A 3 30.00 12.82 -1.84
CA ARG A 3 28.85 13.66 -2.02
C ARG A 3 28.48 13.64 -3.49
N GLN A 4 27.27 13.25 -3.78
CA GLN A 4 26.78 13.18 -5.15
C GLN A 4 25.47 13.92 -5.28
N GLU A 5 25.33 14.63 -6.39
CA GLU A 5 24.07 15.22 -6.72
C GLU A 5 23.37 14.29 -7.70
N ILE A 6 22.17 13.87 -7.36
CA ILE A 6 21.40 12.98 -8.20
C ILE A 6 20.19 13.74 -8.71
N GLN A 7 20.05 13.76 -10.02
CA GLN A 7 18.88 14.37 -10.63
C GLN A 7 17.92 13.27 -11.05
N PHE A 8 16.69 13.38 -10.60
CA PHE A 8 15.69 12.37 -10.86
C PHE A 8 14.75 12.84 -11.95
N ARG A 9 14.65 12.04 -13.01
CA ARG A 9 13.68 12.30 -14.05
C ARG A 9 12.28 11.92 -13.60
N ASP A 10 12.19 10.89 -12.78
CA ASP A 10 10.93 10.32 -12.32
C ASP A 10 10.74 10.61 -10.83
N PRO A 11 9.70 11.37 -10.46
CA PRO A 11 9.43 11.65 -9.03
C PRO A 11 9.14 10.41 -8.19
N VAL A 12 8.62 9.34 -8.81
CA VAL A 12 8.39 8.08 -8.09
C VAL A 12 9.72 7.48 -7.65
N VAL A 13 10.71 7.51 -8.56
CA VAL A 13 12.05 7.00 -8.25
C VAL A 13 12.66 7.81 -7.11
N LYS A 14 12.52 9.12 -7.16
CA LYS A 14 13.03 9.98 -6.10
C LYS A 14 12.44 9.60 -4.75
N ARG A 15 11.13 9.38 -4.69
CA ARG A 15 10.48 9.01 -3.44
C ARG A 15 10.97 7.68 -2.89
N VAL A 16 11.20 6.71 -3.78
CA VAL A 16 11.72 5.41 -3.37
C VAL A 16 13.15 5.50 -2.87
N VAL A 17 13.99 6.26 -3.58
CA VAL A 17 15.38 6.45 -3.18
C VAL A 17 15.47 7.13 -1.81
N ASN A 18 14.62 8.12 -1.57
CA ASN A 18 14.59 8.78 -0.26
C ASN A 18 14.20 7.80 0.84
N LYS A 19 13.27 6.90 0.56
CA LYS A 19 12.90 5.85 1.52
C LYS A 19 14.06 4.90 1.79
N PHE A 20 14.86 4.57 0.79
CA PHE A 20 16.06 3.76 0.97
C PHE A 20 17.03 4.42 1.92
N ILE A 21 17.27 5.71 1.72
CA ILE A 21 18.20 6.47 2.56
C ILE A 21 17.71 6.48 4.01
N ASP A 22 16.43 6.81 4.21
CA ASP A 22 15.85 6.87 5.54
C ASP A 22 15.93 5.52 6.24
N ARG A 23 15.63 4.45 5.52
CA ARG A 23 15.66 3.10 6.07
C ARG A 23 17.08 2.70 6.45
N SER A 24 18.06 3.05 5.63
CA SER A 24 19.46 2.76 5.88
C SER A 24 19.94 3.47 7.15
N ASN A 25 19.59 4.76 7.28
CA ASN A 25 19.97 5.53 8.44
C ASN A 25 19.31 5.01 9.72
N LEU A 26 18.05 4.64 9.62
CA LEU A 26 17.33 4.07 10.76
C LEU A 26 17.98 2.76 11.21
N GLY A 27 18.36 1.92 10.24
CA GLY A 27 19.05 0.67 10.55
C GLY A 27 20.38 0.90 11.25
N PHE A 28 21.13 1.91 10.80
CA PHE A 28 22.38 2.25 11.44
C PHE A 28 22.18 2.72 12.89
N GLU A 29 21.18 3.56 13.11
CA GLU A 29 20.86 4.03 14.47
C GLU A 29 20.48 2.86 15.37
N LYS A 30 19.76 1.88 14.82
CA LYS A 30 19.24 0.77 15.59
C LYS A 30 20.30 -0.29 15.91
N TYR A 31 21.15 -0.60 14.93
CA TYR A 31 22.09 -1.71 15.07
C TYR A 31 23.54 -1.29 15.25
N GLY A 32 23.84 -0.02 15.03
CA GLY A 32 25.16 0.53 15.29
C GLY A 32 26.22 0.18 14.27
N ARG A 33 25.83 -0.39 13.13
CA ARG A 33 26.79 -0.69 12.06
C ARG A 33 26.11 -0.71 10.71
N THR A 34 26.92 -0.49 9.68
CA THR A 34 26.44 -0.54 8.30
C THR A 34 26.36 -1.98 7.81
N LEU A 35 25.63 -2.20 6.75
CA LEU A 35 25.58 -3.52 6.10
C LEU A 35 26.97 -3.93 5.61
N ASP A 36 27.73 -2.98 5.08
CA ASP A 36 29.09 -3.26 4.62
C ASP A 36 29.98 -3.73 5.78
N ALA A 37 29.88 -3.06 6.93
CA ALA A 37 30.63 -3.46 8.11
C ALA A 37 30.21 -4.84 8.63
N GLU A 38 28.92 -5.14 8.58
CA GLU A 38 28.42 -6.45 8.97
C GLU A 38 28.99 -7.54 8.08
N ARG A 39 28.99 -7.32 6.78
CA ARG A 39 29.48 -8.30 5.82
C ARG A 39 30.99 -8.52 5.96
N THR A 40 31.75 -7.44 6.01
CA THR A 40 33.22 -7.55 6.07
C THR A 40 33.71 -8.04 7.44
N GLY A 41 32.92 -7.79 8.47
CA GLY A 41 33.22 -8.27 9.81
C GLY A 41 32.83 -9.73 10.06
N GLY A 42 32.21 -10.38 9.09
CA GLY A 42 31.86 -11.79 9.22
C GLY A 42 30.74 -12.07 10.18
N HIS A 43 29.86 -11.07 10.43
CA HIS A 43 28.74 -11.25 11.36
C HIS A 43 27.65 -12.14 10.78
N LYS A 44 27.59 -12.26 9.46
CA LYS A 44 26.61 -13.09 8.81
C LYS A 44 27.19 -13.62 7.51
N GLY A 45 27.02 -14.91 7.24
CA GLY A 45 27.53 -15.53 6.03
C GLY A 45 26.53 -15.45 4.88
N LEU A 46 26.96 -15.95 3.73
CA LEU A 46 26.15 -15.93 2.52
C LEU A 46 24.79 -16.58 2.73
N PHE A 47 24.77 -17.75 3.36
CA PHE A 47 23.52 -18.46 3.58
C PHE A 47 22.55 -17.64 4.43
N GLY A 48 23.08 -16.94 5.43
CA GLY A 48 22.25 -16.06 6.27
C GLY A 48 21.60 -14.95 5.49
N TYR A 49 22.35 -14.34 4.56
CA TYR A 49 21.77 -13.30 3.71
C TYR A 49 20.72 -13.86 2.76
N LEU A 50 20.97 -15.03 2.20
CA LEU A 50 20.00 -15.67 1.32
C LEU A 50 18.70 -16.00 2.07
N ASN A 51 18.85 -16.47 3.28
CA ASN A 51 17.72 -16.80 4.13
C ASN A 51 16.88 -15.55 4.45
N ASP A 52 17.56 -14.46 4.78
CA ASP A 52 16.90 -13.20 5.08
C ASP A 52 16.12 -12.69 3.88
N VAL A 53 16.70 -12.77 2.68
CA VAL A 53 16.02 -12.35 1.45
C VAL A 53 14.78 -13.19 1.22
N GLN A 54 14.89 -14.50 1.44
CA GLN A 54 13.74 -15.38 1.27
C GLN A 54 12.61 -15.00 2.21
N GLU A 55 12.93 -14.73 3.47
CA GLU A 55 11.93 -14.34 4.45
C GLU A 55 11.26 -13.03 4.06
N GLU A 56 12.04 -12.06 3.59
CA GLU A 56 11.47 -10.78 3.17
C GLU A 56 10.58 -10.91 1.94
N LEU A 57 10.95 -11.80 1.02
CA LEU A 57 10.09 -12.06 -0.14
C LEU A 57 8.78 -12.73 0.27
N MET A 58 8.84 -13.63 1.25
CA MET A 58 7.62 -14.24 1.77
C MET A 58 6.71 -13.20 2.41
N ASP A 59 7.29 -12.31 3.22
CA ASP A 59 6.52 -11.22 3.82
C ASP A 59 5.94 -10.30 2.76
N ALA A 60 6.70 -10.00 1.71
CA ALA A 60 6.20 -9.17 0.61
C ALA A 60 4.99 -9.79 -0.06
N ILE A 61 5.00 -11.11 -0.24
CA ILE A 61 3.86 -11.81 -0.83
C ILE A 61 2.64 -11.73 0.09
N LEU A 62 2.84 -11.88 1.39
CA LEU A 62 1.75 -11.77 2.35
C LEU A 62 1.15 -10.36 2.36
N TYR A 63 1.99 -9.34 2.34
CA TYR A 63 1.51 -7.95 2.27
C TYR A 63 0.76 -7.69 0.98
N LEU A 64 1.25 -8.25 -0.12
CA LEU A 64 0.58 -8.10 -1.41
C LEU A 64 -0.81 -8.74 -1.37
N GLN A 65 -0.92 -9.93 -0.79
CA GLN A 65 -2.19 -10.61 -0.67
C GLN A 65 -3.16 -9.81 0.21
N ALA A 66 -2.66 -9.31 1.35
CA ALA A 66 -3.48 -8.49 2.23
C ALA A 66 -3.97 -7.23 1.52
N ALA A 67 -3.12 -6.59 0.74
CA ALA A 67 -3.49 -5.40 -0.02
C ALA A 67 -4.56 -5.70 -1.07
N LYS A 68 -4.43 -6.84 -1.75
CA LYS A 68 -5.41 -7.25 -2.75
C LYS A 68 -6.78 -7.53 -2.11
N GLU A 69 -6.78 -8.15 -0.94
CA GLU A 69 -8.01 -8.42 -0.22
C GLU A 69 -8.65 -7.12 0.27
N GLU A 70 -7.82 -6.21 0.77
CA GLU A 70 -8.32 -4.90 1.18
C GLU A 70 -8.92 -4.14 0.00
N TYR A 71 -8.28 -4.21 -1.16
CA TYR A 71 -8.80 -3.59 -2.37
C TYR A 71 -10.16 -4.18 -2.76
N SER A 72 -10.29 -5.51 -2.69
CA SER A 72 -11.56 -6.18 -3.00
C SER A 72 -12.66 -5.75 -2.05
N ASP A 73 -12.35 -5.66 -0.76
CA ASP A 73 -13.32 -5.24 0.24
C ASP A 73 -13.77 -3.82 0.02
N LEU A 74 -12.83 -2.92 -0.32
CA LEU A 74 -13.15 -1.53 -0.62
C LEU A 74 -14.02 -1.41 -1.87
N LYS A 75 -13.72 -2.19 -2.89
CA LYS A 75 -14.51 -2.21 -4.11
C LYS A 75 -15.94 -2.68 -3.85
N GLU A 76 -16.08 -3.73 -3.07
CA GLU A 76 -17.38 -4.26 -2.71
C GLU A 76 -18.19 -3.22 -1.91
N GLN A 77 -17.54 -2.56 -0.94
CA GLN A 77 -18.20 -1.53 -0.16
C GLN A 77 -18.62 -0.35 -1.02
N GLU A 78 -17.79 0.03 -1.98
CA GLU A 78 -18.11 1.09 -2.93
C GLU A 78 -19.34 0.77 -3.75
N GLU A 79 -19.46 -0.47 -4.20
CA GLU A 79 -20.62 -0.92 -4.97
C GLU A 79 -21.87 -0.92 -4.12
N ILE A 80 -21.77 -1.34 -2.87
CA ILE A 80 -22.90 -1.32 -1.93
C ILE A 80 -23.34 0.12 -1.68
N ASP A 81 -22.41 1.02 -1.43
CA ASP A 81 -22.70 2.42 -1.17
C ASP A 81 -23.40 3.07 -2.37
N THR A 82 -22.92 2.77 -3.57
CA THR A 82 -23.51 3.29 -4.80
C THR A 82 -24.94 2.80 -4.96
N GLU A 83 -25.18 1.53 -4.69
CA GLU A 83 -26.52 0.96 -4.78
C GLU A 83 -27.45 1.58 -3.75
N LEU A 84 -26.99 1.76 -2.53
CA LEU A 84 -27.79 2.40 -1.49
C LEU A 84 -28.14 3.83 -1.84
N GLU A 85 -27.19 4.58 -2.41
CA GLU A 85 -27.44 5.94 -2.86
C GLU A 85 -28.51 5.98 -3.95
N ARG A 86 -28.42 5.04 -4.87
CA ARG A 86 -29.39 4.95 -5.95
C ARG A 86 -30.79 4.68 -5.40
N MET A 87 -30.89 3.76 -4.47
CA MET A 87 -32.16 3.42 -3.84
C MET A 87 -32.72 4.60 -3.05
N GLU A 88 -31.84 5.32 -2.37
CA GLU A 88 -32.26 6.52 -1.63
C GLU A 88 -32.80 7.58 -2.55
N ARG A 89 -32.16 7.83 -3.68
CA ARG A 89 -32.63 8.80 -4.66
C ARG A 89 -34.02 8.43 -5.21
N MET A 90 -34.18 7.15 -5.50
CA MET A 90 -35.47 6.69 -6.00
C MET A 90 -36.56 6.82 -4.95
N ASN A 91 -36.23 6.56 -3.70
CA ASN A 91 -37.16 6.72 -2.62
C ASN A 91 -37.59 8.17 -2.43
N VAL A 92 -36.66 9.11 -2.53
CA VAL A 92 -36.97 10.53 -2.45
C VAL A 92 -37.88 10.96 -3.60
N ILE A 93 -37.59 10.48 -4.80
CA ILE A 93 -38.43 10.76 -5.96
C ILE A 93 -39.84 10.24 -5.73
N ALA A 94 -39.97 9.03 -5.22
CA ALA A 94 -41.26 8.44 -4.96
C ALA A 94 -42.08 9.24 -3.94
N GLN A 95 -41.40 9.74 -2.91
CA GLN A 95 -42.05 10.53 -1.88
C GLN A 95 -42.45 11.92 -2.34
N ASN A 96 -41.63 12.55 -3.15
CA ASN A 96 -41.89 13.88 -3.59
C ASN A 96 -42.75 13.93 -4.85
N GLY A 97 -42.75 12.95 -5.54
CA GLY A 97 -43.48 12.90 -6.73
C GLY A 97 -44.82 12.61 -6.50
N ASN A 98 -45.37 12.63 -6.15
CA ASN A 98 -46.35 12.42 -6.06
C ASN A 98 -47.16 12.09 -6.24
N THR A 99 -47.19 12.17 -6.35
CA THR A 99 -48.11 12.05 -6.53
C THR A 99 -48.55 10.95 -6.65
N GLY A 100 -48.03 10.39 -6.44
CA GLY A 100 -48.25 9.45 -6.43
C GLY A 100 -48.31 8.42 -6.96
N GLU A 101 -48.16 8.01 -7.36
CA GLU A 101 -48.26 7.08 -7.88
C GLU A 101 -47.39 6.38 -8.28
N HIS A 102 -46.84 6.06 -8.42
CA HIS A 102 -46.08 5.23 -8.90
C HIS A 102 -44.98 5.11 -8.62
N TYR A 103 -44.47 4.94 -8.19
CA TYR A 103 -43.41 4.68 -8.03
C TYR A 103 -42.92 3.65 -7.76
N GLU A 104 -43.21 3.11 -7.53
CA GLU A 104 -42.87 2.09 -7.27
C GLU A 104 -42.06 1.46 -7.88
N GLU A 105 -42.09 1.38 -8.72
CA GLU A 105 -41.40 0.67 -9.45
C GLU A 105 -40.14 0.93 -9.43
N ASN A 106 -39.77 1.63 -9.04
CA ASN A 106 -38.61 1.90 -9.13
C ASN A 106 -37.72 1.26 -8.44
N VAL A 107 -37.64 0.45 -7.90
CA VAL A 107 -36.76 -0.12 -7.15
C VAL A 107 -35.97 -1.06 -7.65
#